data_f46b6acf44ca5a96e4a9625c9686b572
#
_entry.id   f46b6acf44ca5a96e4a9625c9686b572
#
_cell.length_a   1.000
_cell.length_b   1.000
_cell.length_c   1.000
_cell.angle_alpha   90.00
_cell.angle_beta   90.00
_cell.angle_gamma   90.00
#
_symmetry.space_group_name_H-M   'P 1'
#
loop_
_entity.id
_entity.type
_entity.pdbx_description
1 polymer ?
#
loop_
_entity_poly.entity_id
_entity_poly.type
_entity_poly.pdbx_seq_one_letter_code
_entity_poly.pdbx_strand_id
1 'polypeptide(L)'
;MTTIVQLDVPFRQHSKAARQAALLKTFAQTRRTQEDVFWLKENAEMLNILECTGSEIAPGALAPFQDFYDGIEERMEFFPQYYRFLLSLCLDLEDLGMEGDKGAALSRWVAHQGLADAELSDLQRAEARRLCARRGVDPLPRDAELHHRLRGFAARSQTFAMPNKKAAYELTHIVFYLSEYGRVDPHLDEGARRSLMFAGTLAFLDFNADLLAEICLAMRFAGMDAPEVWEIWLTQQIRTFSLECVEGLQDDYHEYLMLNWFMTRAGQGGFGDHVPEGRVTFARQRPGSAPLRELSQCIYMMGRGRSSDWEVMRGEVAAQVSHEAQAALIAAEASTDQFGAFFEGFARVGLRGGPALGAVL
;
A
#
# COMPACT_ATOMS: atom_id res chain seq x y z
N MET A 1 -1.04 -13.10 -59.20
CA MET A 1 -1.95 -13.34 -58.05
C MET A 1 -1.16 -12.97 -56.80
N THR A 2 -1.57 -11.88 -56.14
CA THR A 2 -0.88 -11.44 -54.92
C THR A 2 -1.60 -12.13 -53.76
N THR A 3 -0.94 -13.07 -53.10
CA THR A 3 -1.46 -13.74 -51.91
C THR A 3 -1.33 -12.76 -50.72
N ILE A 4 -2.43 -12.22 -50.22
CA ILE A 4 -2.45 -11.47 -48.96
C ILE A 4 -2.36 -12.53 -47.87
N VAL A 5 -1.19 -12.63 -47.21
CA VAL A 5 -1.05 -13.39 -45.98
C VAL A 5 -1.59 -12.50 -44.85
N GLN A 6 -2.74 -12.83 -44.34
CA GLN A 6 -3.28 -12.22 -43.13
C GLN A 6 -2.47 -12.77 -41.97
N LEU A 7 -1.52 -11.95 -41.47
CA LEU A 7 -0.82 -12.26 -40.22
C LEU A 7 -1.85 -12.13 -39.10
N ASP A 8 -2.17 -13.23 -38.46
CA ASP A 8 -2.86 -13.23 -37.17
C ASP A 8 -1.93 -12.59 -36.15
N VAL A 9 -2.00 -11.27 -36.07
CA VAL A 9 -1.27 -10.52 -35.02
C VAL A 9 -2.02 -10.78 -33.73
N PRO A 10 -1.40 -11.38 -32.69
CA PRO A 10 -2.05 -11.60 -31.42
C PRO A 10 -2.73 -10.31 -30.95
N PHE A 11 -3.94 -10.45 -30.42
CA PHE A 11 -4.83 -9.35 -30.02
C PHE A 11 -4.03 -8.32 -29.20
N ARG A 12 -3.66 -7.22 -29.82
CA ARG A 12 -2.88 -6.17 -29.16
C ARG A 12 -3.85 -5.34 -28.34
N GLN A 13 -3.64 -5.32 -27.02
CA GLN A 13 -4.33 -4.44 -26.10
C GLN A 13 -3.87 -2.99 -26.36
N HIS A 14 -4.41 -2.37 -27.40
CA HIS A 14 -3.91 -1.07 -27.91
C HIS A 14 -4.34 0.11 -27.02
N SER A 15 -5.39 -0.04 -26.21
CA SER A 15 -5.89 1.03 -25.36
C SER A 15 -5.69 0.72 -23.87
N LYS A 16 -5.66 1.77 -23.05
CA LYS A 16 -5.67 1.64 -21.58
C LYS A 16 -6.87 0.83 -21.11
N ALA A 17 -8.05 1.10 -21.67
CA ALA A 17 -9.30 0.38 -21.34
C ALA A 17 -9.19 -1.13 -21.65
N ALA A 18 -8.58 -1.52 -22.76
CA ALA A 18 -8.38 -2.94 -23.08
C ALA A 18 -7.40 -3.62 -22.11
N ARG A 19 -6.33 -2.93 -21.69
CA ARG A 19 -5.38 -3.45 -20.68
C ARG A 19 -6.02 -3.58 -19.31
N GLN A 20 -6.81 -2.60 -18.89
CA GLN A 20 -7.58 -2.68 -17.64
C GLN A 20 -8.61 -3.82 -17.66
N ALA A 21 -9.33 -4.01 -18.76
CA ALA A 21 -10.27 -5.13 -18.92
C ALA A 21 -9.56 -6.49 -18.85
N ALA A 22 -8.38 -6.62 -19.47
CA ALA A 22 -7.57 -7.84 -19.39
C ALA A 22 -7.06 -8.08 -17.96
N LEU A 23 -6.64 -7.04 -17.26
CA LEU A 23 -6.20 -7.11 -15.86
C LEU A 23 -7.37 -7.56 -14.96
N LEU A 24 -8.54 -6.93 -15.06
CA LEU A 24 -9.76 -7.29 -14.34
C LEU A 24 -10.12 -8.76 -14.56
N LYS A 25 -10.13 -9.21 -15.82
CA LYS A 25 -10.40 -10.62 -16.17
C LYS A 25 -9.38 -11.56 -15.52
N THR A 26 -8.11 -11.19 -15.54
CA THR A 26 -7.03 -12.00 -14.98
C THR A 26 -7.19 -12.19 -13.47
N PHE A 27 -7.48 -11.13 -12.72
CA PHE A 27 -7.70 -11.20 -11.28
C PHE A 27 -9.00 -11.94 -10.93
N ALA A 28 -10.07 -11.73 -11.70
CA ALA A 28 -11.37 -12.35 -11.46
C ALA A 28 -11.40 -13.85 -11.73
N GLN A 29 -10.66 -14.33 -12.77
CA GLN A 29 -10.92 -15.67 -13.33
C GLN A 29 -9.70 -16.59 -13.43
N THR A 30 -8.46 -16.05 -13.58
CA THR A 30 -7.35 -16.90 -13.98
C THR A 30 -6.24 -17.02 -12.94
N ARG A 31 -6.08 -16.04 -12.06
CA ARG A 31 -5.04 -16.10 -11.02
C ARG A 31 -5.40 -17.02 -9.88
N ARG A 32 -6.62 -16.94 -9.40
CA ARG A 32 -7.16 -17.73 -8.28
C ARG A 32 -8.62 -18.08 -8.53
N THR A 33 -9.13 -19.04 -7.78
CA THR A 33 -10.56 -19.36 -7.75
C THR A 33 -11.27 -18.55 -6.67
N GLN A 34 -12.58 -18.35 -6.82
CA GLN A 34 -13.38 -17.57 -5.86
C GLN A 34 -13.51 -18.20 -4.47
N GLU A 35 -13.11 -19.47 -4.33
CA GLU A 35 -13.05 -20.18 -3.05
C GLU A 35 -11.75 -19.91 -2.27
N ASP A 36 -10.73 -19.34 -2.94
CA ASP A 36 -9.48 -18.95 -2.29
C ASP A 36 -9.64 -17.59 -1.59
N VAL A 37 -9.34 -17.52 -0.30
CA VAL A 37 -9.38 -16.26 0.46
C VAL A 37 -8.46 -15.19 -0.12
N PHE A 38 -7.37 -15.57 -0.75
CA PHE A 38 -6.49 -14.62 -1.43
C PHE A 38 -7.13 -14.04 -2.71
N TRP A 39 -8.14 -14.71 -3.30
CA TRP A 39 -8.93 -14.13 -4.36
C TRP A 39 -9.67 -12.88 -3.87
N LEU A 40 -10.29 -12.95 -2.68
CA LEU A 40 -10.95 -11.80 -2.06
C LEU A 40 -9.98 -10.63 -1.85
N LYS A 41 -8.80 -10.93 -1.30
CA LYS A 41 -7.79 -9.91 -1.04
C LYS A 41 -7.30 -9.24 -2.33
N GLU A 42 -6.82 -10.02 -3.31
CA GLU A 42 -6.27 -9.51 -4.55
C GLU A 42 -7.27 -8.65 -5.33
N ASN A 43 -8.53 -9.08 -5.41
CA ASN A 43 -9.57 -8.37 -6.13
C ASN A 43 -10.06 -7.13 -5.37
N ALA A 44 -10.16 -7.17 -4.03
CA ALA A 44 -10.49 -5.99 -3.23
C ALA A 44 -9.44 -4.88 -3.39
N GLU A 45 -8.15 -5.22 -3.36
CA GLU A 45 -7.07 -4.27 -3.58
C GLU A 45 -7.14 -3.63 -4.98
N MET A 46 -7.28 -4.46 -6.02
CA MET A 46 -7.33 -3.97 -7.39
C MET A 46 -8.57 -3.10 -7.66
N LEU A 47 -9.75 -3.54 -7.26
CA LEU A 47 -11.00 -2.79 -7.48
C LEU A 47 -10.99 -1.47 -6.69
N ASN A 48 -10.51 -1.48 -5.45
CA ASN A 48 -10.38 -0.28 -4.63
C ASN A 48 -9.43 0.75 -5.28
N ILE A 49 -8.31 0.31 -5.85
CA ILE A 49 -7.40 1.21 -6.58
C ILE A 49 -8.08 1.82 -7.80
N LEU A 50 -8.80 1.03 -8.58
CA LEU A 50 -9.52 1.54 -9.76
C LEU A 50 -10.63 2.52 -9.35
N GLU A 51 -11.37 2.21 -8.29
CA GLU A 51 -12.43 3.07 -7.76
C GLU A 51 -11.87 4.39 -7.23
N CYS A 52 -10.88 4.33 -6.30
CA CYS A 52 -10.36 5.53 -5.66
C CYS A 52 -9.54 6.42 -6.61
N THR A 53 -9.09 5.91 -7.75
CA THR A 53 -8.43 6.70 -8.81
C THR A 53 -9.40 7.28 -9.83
N GLY A 54 -10.71 6.97 -9.73
CA GLY A 54 -11.72 7.41 -10.69
C GLY A 54 -11.50 6.81 -12.07
N SER A 55 -11.05 5.55 -12.14
CA SER A 55 -10.81 4.88 -13.41
C SER A 55 -12.11 4.64 -14.16
N GLU A 56 -12.18 5.09 -15.42
CA GLU A 56 -13.29 4.77 -16.31
C GLU A 56 -13.18 3.31 -16.78
N ILE A 57 -14.14 2.50 -16.39
CA ILE A 57 -14.18 1.08 -16.75
C ILE A 57 -14.95 0.88 -18.06
N ALA A 58 -14.35 0.15 -18.98
CA ALA A 58 -14.99 -0.15 -20.27
C ALA A 58 -16.28 -0.98 -20.06
N PRO A 59 -17.34 -0.75 -20.87
CA PRO A 59 -18.55 -1.56 -20.82
C PRO A 59 -18.24 -3.06 -20.89
N GLY A 60 -18.82 -3.84 -19.98
CA GLY A 60 -18.63 -5.28 -19.90
C GLY A 60 -17.31 -5.76 -19.25
N ALA A 61 -16.38 -4.88 -18.89
CA ALA A 61 -15.14 -5.28 -18.26
C ALA A 61 -15.32 -5.80 -16.82
N LEU A 62 -16.41 -5.47 -16.16
CA LEU A 62 -16.79 -6.00 -14.84
C LEU A 62 -17.57 -7.33 -14.92
N ALA A 63 -18.01 -7.76 -16.11
CA ALA A 63 -18.78 -9.00 -16.27
C ALA A 63 -18.12 -10.25 -15.64
N PRO A 64 -16.78 -10.39 -15.57
CA PRO A 64 -16.14 -11.50 -14.87
C PRO A 64 -16.45 -11.60 -13.38
N PHE A 65 -16.97 -10.55 -12.75
CA PHE A 65 -17.36 -10.52 -11.33
C PHE A 65 -18.83 -10.76 -11.07
N GLN A 66 -19.67 -10.92 -12.13
CA GLN A 66 -21.13 -10.99 -12.00
C GLN A 66 -21.58 -12.11 -11.06
N ASP A 67 -21.09 -13.34 -11.28
CA ASP A 67 -21.47 -14.51 -10.46
C ASP A 67 -21.09 -14.31 -8.97
N PHE A 68 -19.95 -13.66 -8.71
CA PHE A 68 -19.53 -13.32 -7.36
C PHE A 68 -20.48 -12.29 -6.73
N TYR A 69 -20.81 -11.23 -7.47
CA TYR A 69 -21.74 -10.18 -7.01
C TYR A 69 -23.13 -10.72 -6.76
N ASP A 70 -23.63 -11.61 -7.63
CA ASP A 70 -24.94 -12.21 -7.47
C ASP A 70 -25.07 -13.06 -6.19
N GLY A 71 -24.00 -13.78 -5.83
CA GLY A 71 -23.95 -14.65 -4.64
C GLY A 71 -23.39 -13.99 -3.37
N ILE A 72 -23.14 -12.67 -3.36
CA ILE A 72 -22.40 -12.02 -2.28
C ILE A 72 -23.14 -12.01 -0.93
N GLU A 73 -24.46 -11.94 -0.94
CA GLU A 73 -25.29 -11.95 0.27
C GLU A 73 -25.17 -13.29 1.00
N GLU A 74 -25.29 -14.39 0.30
CA GLU A 74 -25.12 -15.75 0.84
C GLU A 74 -23.71 -15.95 1.40
N ARG A 75 -22.67 -15.45 0.67
CA ARG A 75 -21.28 -15.48 1.15
C ARG A 75 -21.09 -14.66 2.43
N MET A 76 -21.72 -13.48 2.52
CA MET A 76 -21.64 -12.62 3.71
C MET A 76 -22.30 -13.27 4.92
N GLU A 77 -23.46 -13.91 4.75
CA GLU A 77 -24.15 -14.61 5.82
C GLU A 77 -23.36 -15.81 6.34
N PHE A 78 -22.71 -16.55 5.45
CA PHE A 78 -21.97 -17.77 5.82
C PHE A 78 -20.54 -17.48 6.31
N PHE A 79 -19.88 -16.44 5.77
CA PHE A 79 -18.51 -16.06 6.10
C PHE A 79 -18.39 -14.64 6.66
N PRO A 80 -19.09 -14.29 7.74
CA PRO A 80 -19.11 -12.91 8.27
C PRO A 80 -17.71 -12.42 8.68
N GLN A 81 -16.77 -13.30 8.98
CA GLN A 81 -15.38 -12.92 9.30
C GLN A 81 -14.65 -12.24 8.12
N TYR A 82 -15.14 -12.40 6.88
CA TYR A 82 -14.58 -11.75 5.69
C TYR A 82 -15.40 -10.52 5.23
N TYR A 83 -16.32 -10.03 6.07
CA TYR A 83 -17.27 -8.98 5.69
C TYR A 83 -16.61 -7.74 5.10
N ARG A 84 -15.43 -7.33 5.57
CA ARG A 84 -14.73 -6.14 5.05
C ARG A 84 -14.31 -6.32 3.59
N PHE A 85 -13.76 -7.49 3.23
CA PHE A 85 -13.45 -7.80 1.82
C PHE A 85 -14.72 -7.90 0.97
N LEU A 86 -15.73 -8.61 1.45
CA LEU A 86 -16.99 -8.79 0.73
C LEU A 86 -17.69 -7.45 0.51
N LEU A 87 -17.76 -6.62 1.56
CA LEU A 87 -18.37 -5.29 1.46
C LEU A 87 -17.55 -4.36 0.54
N SER A 88 -16.22 -4.35 0.65
CA SER A 88 -15.36 -3.55 -0.24
C SER A 88 -15.58 -3.94 -1.70
N LEU A 89 -15.52 -5.24 -2.02
CA LEU A 89 -15.75 -5.75 -3.38
C LEU A 89 -17.13 -5.33 -3.92
N CYS A 90 -18.19 -5.47 -3.11
CA CYS A 90 -19.54 -5.07 -3.51
C CYS A 90 -19.62 -3.58 -3.82
N LEU A 91 -19.13 -2.74 -2.90
CA LEU A 91 -19.18 -1.29 -3.04
C LEU A 91 -18.34 -0.80 -4.21
N ASP A 92 -17.14 -1.36 -4.39
CA ASP A 92 -16.23 -0.96 -5.47
C ASP A 92 -16.79 -1.37 -6.84
N LEU A 93 -17.40 -2.56 -6.96
CA LEU A 93 -18.08 -2.98 -8.20
C LEU A 93 -19.24 -2.06 -8.57
N GLU A 94 -20.09 -1.70 -7.59
CA GLU A 94 -21.21 -0.76 -7.82
C GLU A 94 -20.70 0.64 -8.20
N ASP A 95 -19.72 1.17 -7.47
CA ASP A 95 -19.19 2.52 -7.72
C ASP A 95 -18.36 2.59 -9.03
N LEU A 96 -17.85 1.46 -9.53
CA LEU A 96 -17.22 1.32 -10.85
C LEU A 96 -18.23 1.11 -11.99
N GLY A 97 -19.53 0.98 -11.68
CA GLY A 97 -20.61 0.95 -12.66
C GLY A 97 -21.24 -0.43 -12.93
N MET A 98 -21.03 -1.43 -12.07
CA MET A 98 -21.83 -2.65 -12.09
C MET A 98 -23.27 -2.35 -11.66
N GLU A 99 -24.25 -2.87 -12.39
CA GLU A 99 -25.65 -2.71 -12.03
C GLU A 99 -25.99 -3.46 -10.74
N GLY A 100 -26.57 -2.75 -9.76
CA GLY A 100 -27.00 -3.30 -8.48
C GLY A 100 -27.00 -2.27 -7.37
N ASP A 101 -27.54 -2.66 -6.20
CA ASP A 101 -27.70 -1.83 -5.00
C ASP A 101 -27.51 -2.61 -3.67
N LYS A 102 -26.88 -3.79 -3.75
CA LYS A 102 -26.67 -4.68 -2.60
C LYS A 102 -25.82 -4.03 -1.51
N GLY A 103 -24.89 -3.13 -1.87
CA GLY A 103 -23.99 -2.46 -0.96
C GLY A 103 -24.71 -1.70 0.16
N ALA A 104 -25.87 -1.10 -0.12
CA ALA A 104 -26.68 -0.42 0.89
C ALA A 104 -27.31 -1.39 1.90
N ALA A 105 -27.80 -2.54 1.43
CA ALA A 105 -28.36 -3.59 2.30
C ALA A 105 -27.27 -4.24 3.15
N LEU A 106 -26.13 -4.60 2.53
CA LEU A 106 -24.98 -5.20 3.23
C LEU A 106 -24.39 -4.26 4.29
N SER A 107 -24.27 -2.95 4.02
CA SER A 107 -23.79 -1.97 5.01
C SER A 107 -24.71 -1.92 6.24
N ARG A 108 -26.03 -1.90 6.04
CA ARG A 108 -26.99 -1.96 7.15
C ARG A 108 -26.92 -3.28 7.92
N TRP A 109 -26.76 -4.40 7.21
CA TRP A 109 -26.62 -5.71 7.82
C TRP A 109 -25.37 -5.80 8.70
N VAL A 110 -24.21 -5.35 8.20
CA VAL A 110 -22.94 -5.27 8.95
C VAL A 110 -23.10 -4.47 10.25
N ALA A 111 -23.76 -3.30 10.18
CA ALA A 111 -24.02 -2.47 11.34
C ALA A 111 -24.98 -3.16 12.34
N HIS A 112 -26.05 -3.80 11.85
CA HIS A 112 -27.03 -4.51 12.68
C HIS A 112 -26.40 -5.72 13.39
N GLN A 113 -25.52 -6.45 12.73
CA GLN A 113 -24.80 -7.60 13.30
C GLN A 113 -23.68 -7.19 14.28
N GLY A 114 -23.33 -5.91 14.36
CA GLY A 114 -22.28 -5.42 15.25
C GLY A 114 -20.87 -5.91 14.85
N LEU A 115 -20.64 -6.23 13.58
CA LEU A 115 -19.38 -6.83 13.12
C LEU A 115 -18.20 -5.88 13.34
N ALA A 116 -18.40 -4.58 13.18
CA ALA A 116 -17.39 -3.57 13.42
C ALA A 116 -16.99 -3.46 14.92
N ASP A 117 -17.93 -3.66 15.84
CA ASP A 117 -17.65 -3.68 17.27
C ASP A 117 -16.78 -4.87 17.68
N ALA A 118 -16.87 -5.99 16.95
CA ALA A 118 -16.10 -7.21 17.20
C ALA A 118 -14.65 -7.14 16.71
N GLU A 119 -14.28 -6.10 15.93
CA GLU A 119 -12.91 -5.94 15.43
C GLU A 119 -11.90 -5.66 16.55
N LEU A 120 -10.73 -6.30 16.46
CA LEU A 120 -9.69 -6.22 17.50
C LEU A 120 -8.87 -4.93 17.45
N SER A 121 -8.76 -4.30 16.29
CA SER A 121 -7.94 -3.10 16.12
C SER A 121 -8.74 -1.88 15.67
N ASP A 122 -8.30 -0.69 16.10
CA ASP A 122 -8.88 0.57 15.65
C ASP A 122 -8.77 0.76 14.12
N LEU A 123 -7.72 0.23 13.50
CA LEU A 123 -7.56 0.27 12.04
C LEU A 123 -8.67 -0.51 11.32
N GLN A 124 -8.97 -1.72 11.77
CA GLN A 124 -10.04 -2.54 11.20
C GLN A 124 -11.43 -1.93 11.44
N ARG A 125 -11.66 -1.32 12.62
CA ARG A 125 -12.86 -0.53 12.91
C ARG A 125 -13.02 0.65 11.97
N ALA A 126 -11.92 1.37 11.69
CA ALA A 126 -11.93 2.51 10.78
C ALA A 126 -12.25 2.08 9.34
N GLU A 127 -11.69 0.96 8.88
CA GLU A 127 -12.02 0.39 7.58
C GLU A 127 -13.52 0.05 7.49
N ALA A 128 -14.06 -0.65 8.48
CA ALA A 128 -15.48 -1.00 8.54
C ALA A 128 -16.39 0.25 8.55
N ARG A 129 -16.02 1.27 9.35
CA ARG A 129 -16.75 2.54 9.39
C ARG A 129 -16.75 3.24 8.03
N ARG A 130 -15.57 3.36 7.42
CA ARG A 130 -15.41 3.98 6.11
C ARG A 130 -16.24 3.25 5.04
N LEU A 131 -16.18 1.92 4.98
CA LEU A 131 -16.95 1.13 4.00
C LEU A 131 -18.46 1.38 4.15
N CYS A 132 -19.00 1.26 5.37
CA CYS A 132 -20.43 1.49 5.63
C CYS A 132 -20.84 2.94 5.36
N ALA A 133 -19.95 3.92 5.66
CA ALA A 133 -20.22 5.34 5.44
C ALA A 133 -20.45 5.69 3.96
N ARG A 134 -19.89 4.93 3.02
CA ARG A 134 -20.15 5.08 1.57
C ARG A 134 -21.63 4.90 1.21
N ARG A 135 -22.40 4.25 2.07
CA ARG A 135 -23.87 4.08 1.94
C ARG A 135 -24.64 4.76 3.07
N GLY A 136 -24.03 5.74 3.75
CA GLY A 136 -24.67 6.55 4.79
C GLY A 136 -24.94 5.82 6.10
N VAL A 137 -24.23 4.73 6.39
CA VAL A 137 -24.37 3.92 7.60
C VAL A 137 -23.15 4.10 8.50
N ASP A 138 -23.35 4.44 9.80
CA ASP A 138 -22.28 4.37 10.80
C ASP A 138 -22.45 3.07 11.61
N PRO A 139 -21.54 2.09 11.45
CA PRO A 139 -21.59 0.84 12.21
C PRO A 139 -21.06 0.98 13.65
N LEU A 140 -20.45 2.12 14.00
CA LEU A 140 -19.82 2.38 15.31
C LEU A 140 -20.30 3.71 15.92
N PRO A 141 -21.62 3.96 16.07
CA PRO A 141 -22.13 5.28 16.48
C PRO A 141 -21.73 5.67 17.92
N ARG A 142 -21.26 4.72 18.71
CA ARG A 142 -20.80 4.93 20.10
C ARG A 142 -19.31 5.19 20.23
N ASP A 143 -18.53 4.97 19.17
CA ASP A 143 -17.08 5.18 19.17
C ASP A 143 -16.68 6.47 18.45
N ALA A 144 -17.01 7.60 19.07
CA ALA A 144 -16.67 8.93 18.54
C ALA A 144 -15.14 9.19 18.53
N GLU A 145 -14.39 8.53 19.43
CA GLU A 145 -12.96 8.76 19.63
C GLU A 145 -12.06 7.95 18.68
N LEU A 146 -12.61 7.10 17.81
CA LEU A 146 -11.84 6.23 16.93
C LEU A 146 -10.81 7.00 16.11
N HIS A 147 -11.23 8.07 15.43
CA HIS A 147 -10.32 8.86 14.58
C HIS A 147 -9.26 9.61 15.40
N HIS A 148 -9.59 10.02 16.63
CA HIS A 148 -8.62 10.63 17.54
C HIS A 148 -7.52 9.64 17.95
N ARG A 149 -7.89 8.41 18.30
CA ARG A 149 -6.91 7.35 18.64
C ARG A 149 -5.99 7.00 17.47
N LEU A 150 -6.53 6.94 16.24
CA LEU A 150 -5.73 6.70 15.03
C LEU A 150 -4.73 7.83 14.78
N ARG A 151 -5.16 9.10 14.88
CA ARG A 151 -4.24 10.25 14.77
C ARG A 151 -3.18 10.23 15.88
N GLY A 152 -3.58 9.87 17.11
CA GLY A 152 -2.64 9.72 18.23
C GLY A 152 -1.60 8.62 18.02
N PHE A 153 -1.94 7.52 17.32
CA PHE A 153 -0.94 6.53 16.90
C PHE A 153 -0.02 7.09 15.81
N ALA A 154 -0.58 7.70 14.77
CA ALA A 154 0.17 8.28 13.66
C ALA A 154 1.17 9.36 14.13
N ALA A 155 0.86 10.12 15.18
CA ALA A 155 1.70 11.18 15.72
C ALA A 155 2.96 10.70 16.48
N ARG A 156 3.12 9.38 16.71
CA ARG A 156 4.26 8.81 17.45
C ARG A 156 5.52 8.70 16.59
N SER A 157 6.07 9.80 16.11
CA SER A 157 7.13 9.84 15.10
C SER A 157 8.36 8.99 15.45
N GLN A 158 8.75 8.88 16.73
CA GLN A 158 9.88 8.04 17.14
C GLN A 158 9.67 6.53 16.86
N THR A 159 8.43 6.07 16.81
CA THR A 159 8.10 4.69 16.40
C THR A 159 8.52 4.43 14.95
N PHE A 160 8.43 5.44 14.11
CA PHE A 160 8.68 5.35 12.66
C PHE A 160 10.12 5.69 12.26
N ALA A 161 10.96 6.08 13.19
CA ALA A 161 12.41 6.14 13.01
C ALA A 161 13.08 4.76 13.18
N MET A 162 12.35 3.76 13.68
CA MET A 162 12.84 2.39 13.87
C MET A 162 12.23 1.45 12.82
N PRO A 163 13.00 0.47 12.27
CA PRO A 163 12.48 -0.50 11.32
C PRO A 163 11.35 -1.32 11.91
N ASN A 164 10.11 -0.97 11.58
CA ASN A 164 8.88 -1.67 11.95
C ASN A 164 7.89 -1.58 10.79
N LYS A 165 8.01 -2.51 9.84
CA LYS A 165 7.16 -2.53 8.63
C LYS A 165 5.68 -2.58 8.97
N LYS A 166 5.27 -3.37 9.98
CA LYS A 166 3.87 -3.47 10.38
C LYS A 166 3.31 -2.13 10.81
N ALA A 167 4.02 -1.38 11.68
CA ALA A 167 3.58 -0.06 12.10
C ALA A 167 3.53 0.93 10.92
N ALA A 168 4.47 0.85 9.97
CA ALA A 168 4.50 1.71 8.80
C ALA A 168 3.31 1.44 7.85
N TYR A 169 2.94 0.19 7.61
CA TYR A 169 1.71 -0.15 6.88
C TYR A 169 0.44 0.29 7.63
N GLU A 170 0.39 0.16 8.95
CA GLU A 170 -0.72 0.72 9.73
C GLU A 170 -0.81 2.24 9.58
N LEU A 171 0.32 2.95 9.55
CA LEU A 171 0.35 4.41 9.33
C LEU A 171 -0.23 4.80 7.97
N THR A 172 0.16 4.12 6.89
CA THR A 172 -0.36 4.41 5.53
C THR A 172 -1.86 4.18 5.46
N HIS A 173 -2.34 3.06 5.99
CA HIS A 173 -3.76 2.72 6.01
C HIS A 173 -4.59 3.67 6.90
N ILE A 174 -4.04 4.14 8.03
CA ILE A 174 -4.69 5.18 8.84
C ILE A 174 -4.94 6.42 7.98
N VAL A 175 -3.93 6.88 7.24
CA VAL A 175 -4.08 8.05 6.37
C VAL A 175 -5.06 7.78 5.24
N PHE A 176 -5.02 6.61 4.61
CA PHE A 176 -5.97 6.21 3.56
C PHE A 176 -7.42 6.26 4.06
N TYR A 177 -7.68 5.72 5.23
CA TYR A 177 -9.05 5.67 5.77
C TYR A 177 -9.52 7.03 6.28
N LEU A 178 -8.66 7.79 6.96
CA LEU A 178 -8.99 9.14 7.43
C LEU A 178 -9.20 10.13 6.28
N SER A 179 -8.52 9.93 5.15
CA SER A 179 -8.62 10.78 3.96
C SER A 179 -9.67 10.30 2.95
N GLU A 180 -10.38 9.21 3.20
CA GLU A 180 -11.26 8.58 2.20
C GLU A 180 -10.52 8.39 0.86
N TYR A 181 -9.28 7.89 0.93
CA TYR A 181 -8.37 7.76 -0.21
C TYR A 181 -8.12 9.07 -0.97
N GLY A 182 -7.94 10.15 -0.20
CA GLY A 182 -7.60 11.48 -0.72
C GLY A 182 -8.79 12.34 -1.13
N ARG A 183 -10.02 11.99 -0.70
CA ARG A 183 -11.25 12.77 -0.94
C ARG A 183 -11.51 13.84 0.11
N VAL A 184 -10.97 13.65 1.32
CA VAL A 184 -11.10 14.59 2.44
C VAL A 184 -9.75 14.79 3.13
N ASP A 185 -9.58 15.92 3.83
CA ASP A 185 -8.38 16.16 4.65
C ASP A 185 -8.35 15.21 5.85
N PRO A 186 -7.28 14.39 6.04
CA PRO A 186 -7.14 13.52 7.19
C PRO A 186 -6.86 14.28 8.50
N HIS A 187 -6.60 15.59 8.46
CA HIS A 187 -6.26 16.45 9.59
C HIS A 187 -5.07 15.92 10.41
N LEU A 188 -3.96 15.63 9.72
CA LEU A 188 -2.73 15.19 10.36
C LEU A 188 -1.99 16.36 11.01
N ASP A 189 -1.59 16.15 12.28
CA ASP A 189 -0.68 17.08 12.96
C ASP A 189 0.77 16.93 12.49
N GLU A 190 1.66 17.80 13.01
CA GLU A 190 3.08 17.81 12.67
C GLU A 190 3.78 16.50 13.06
N GLY A 191 3.35 15.85 14.16
CA GLY A 191 3.88 14.55 14.58
C GLY A 191 3.59 13.45 13.57
N ALA A 192 2.34 13.39 13.06
CA ALA A 192 1.93 12.41 12.05
C ALA A 192 2.59 12.68 10.69
N ARG A 193 2.75 13.94 10.28
CA ARG A 193 3.50 14.32 9.07
C ARG A 193 4.96 13.89 9.16
N ARG A 194 5.60 14.10 10.32
CA ARG A 194 6.96 13.62 10.59
C ARG A 194 7.05 12.09 10.58
N SER A 195 6.03 11.39 11.06
CA SER A 195 5.97 9.92 11.00
C SER A 195 6.00 9.40 9.57
N LEU A 196 5.27 10.02 8.65
CA LEU A 196 5.31 9.69 7.22
C LEU A 196 6.71 9.91 6.63
N MET A 197 7.36 11.02 6.98
CA MET A 197 8.72 11.32 6.51
C MET A 197 9.72 10.26 7.02
N PHE A 198 9.66 9.90 8.29
CA PHE A 198 10.56 8.90 8.88
C PHE A 198 10.33 7.50 8.31
N ALA A 199 9.06 7.09 8.18
CA ALA A 199 8.70 5.81 7.56
C ALA A 199 9.14 5.75 6.09
N GLY A 200 9.00 6.85 5.35
CA GLY A 200 9.44 6.96 3.96
C GLY A 200 10.96 6.88 3.82
N THR A 201 11.70 7.54 4.70
CA THR A 201 13.18 7.43 4.76
C THR A 201 13.59 5.97 4.98
N LEU A 202 12.96 5.26 5.93
CA LEU A 202 13.23 3.83 6.15
C LEU A 202 12.87 2.98 4.93
N ALA A 203 11.71 3.20 4.32
CA ALA A 203 11.27 2.43 3.16
C ALA A 203 12.19 2.65 1.95
N PHE A 204 12.66 3.88 1.73
CA PHE A 204 13.62 4.23 0.69
C PHE A 204 14.97 3.53 0.93
N LEU A 205 15.52 3.61 2.14
CA LEU A 205 16.77 2.94 2.50
C LEU A 205 16.67 1.41 2.52
N ASP A 206 15.47 0.85 2.73
CA ASP A 206 15.20 -0.60 2.67
C ASP A 206 14.92 -1.09 1.24
N PHE A 207 14.95 -0.21 0.24
CA PHE A 207 14.53 -0.51 -1.15
C PHE A 207 13.17 -1.20 -1.23
N ASN A 208 12.29 -0.83 -0.31
CA ASN A 208 10.92 -1.35 -0.25
C ASN A 208 9.98 -0.48 -1.07
N ALA A 209 9.83 -0.81 -2.35
CA ALA A 209 9.04 -0.01 -3.28
C ALA A 209 7.54 -0.03 -2.97
N ASP A 210 7.04 -1.13 -2.45
CA ASP A 210 5.66 -1.29 -2.01
C ASP A 210 5.31 -0.28 -0.92
N LEU A 211 6.00 -0.34 0.21
CA LEU A 211 5.78 0.56 1.34
C LEU A 211 6.06 2.03 0.98
N LEU A 212 7.10 2.29 0.18
CA LEU A 212 7.43 3.65 -0.23
C LEU A 212 6.34 4.24 -1.14
N ALA A 213 5.76 3.45 -2.04
CA ALA A 213 4.64 3.86 -2.87
C ALA A 213 3.41 4.22 -2.02
N GLU A 214 3.06 3.38 -1.03
CA GLU A 214 1.97 3.68 -0.10
C GLU A 214 2.23 4.96 0.72
N ILE A 215 3.47 5.17 1.17
CA ILE A 215 3.82 6.39 1.92
C ILE A 215 3.71 7.63 1.04
N CYS A 216 4.20 7.60 -0.20
CA CYS A 216 4.07 8.71 -1.13
C CYS A 216 2.58 9.02 -1.43
N LEU A 217 1.75 7.99 -1.55
CA LEU A 217 0.29 8.15 -1.67
C LEU A 217 -0.32 8.79 -0.42
N ALA A 218 0.03 8.29 0.78
CA ALA A 218 -0.43 8.83 2.05
C ALA A 218 -0.01 10.31 2.22
N MET A 219 1.22 10.66 1.85
CA MET A 219 1.69 12.05 1.85
C MET A 219 0.84 12.92 0.94
N ARG A 220 0.58 12.49 -0.31
CA ARG A 220 -0.30 13.23 -1.24
C ARG A 220 -1.71 13.40 -0.68
N PHE A 221 -2.28 12.38 -0.05
CA PHE A 221 -3.61 12.45 0.58
C PHE A 221 -3.65 13.36 1.80
N ALA A 222 -2.50 13.59 2.44
CA ALA A 222 -2.32 14.53 3.54
C ALA A 222 -1.90 15.95 3.09
N GLY A 223 -1.90 16.22 1.77
CA GLY A 223 -1.46 17.52 1.22
C GLY A 223 0.03 17.78 1.45
N MET A 224 0.85 16.74 1.44
CA MET A 224 2.31 16.82 1.54
C MET A 224 2.94 16.44 0.19
N ASP A 225 4.02 17.10 -0.16
CA ASP A 225 4.88 16.68 -1.28
C ASP A 225 5.83 15.58 -0.81
N ALA A 226 5.89 14.49 -1.55
CA ALA A 226 6.90 13.47 -1.33
C ALA A 226 8.26 13.95 -1.91
N PRO A 227 9.40 13.56 -1.32
CA PRO A 227 10.71 13.87 -1.88
C PRO A 227 10.85 13.38 -3.33
N GLU A 228 11.32 14.24 -4.21
CA GLU A 228 11.45 13.94 -5.65
C GLU A 228 12.29 12.68 -5.92
N VAL A 229 13.34 12.46 -5.14
CA VAL A 229 14.20 11.27 -5.28
C VAL A 229 13.45 9.97 -5.03
N TRP A 230 12.45 9.96 -4.14
CA TRP A 230 11.60 8.79 -3.90
C TRP A 230 10.69 8.51 -5.10
N GLU A 231 10.06 9.55 -5.63
CA GLU A 231 9.17 9.44 -6.80
C GLU A 231 9.93 9.00 -8.05
N ILE A 232 11.13 9.55 -8.28
CA ILE A 232 12.00 9.12 -9.38
C ILE A 232 12.37 7.65 -9.22
N TRP A 233 12.77 7.23 -8.01
CA TRP A 233 13.13 5.85 -7.74
C TRP A 233 11.94 4.90 -7.96
N LEU A 234 10.74 5.23 -7.47
CA LEU A 234 9.52 4.43 -7.71
C LEU A 234 9.18 4.31 -9.20
N THR A 235 9.34 5.41 -9.95
CA THR A 235 9.15 5.42 -11.41
C THR A 235 10.14 4.51 -12.15
N GLN A 236 11.34 4.32 -11.60
CA GLN A 236 12.29 3.35 -12.13
C GLN A 236 11.88 1.92 -11.76
N GLN A 237 11.39 1.69 -10.53
CA GLN A 237 11.01 0.35 -10.07
C GLN A 237 9.87 -0.26 -10.89
N ILE A 238 8.85 0.51 -11.27
CA ILE A 238 7.73 -0.02 -12.08
C ILE A 238 8.21 -0.60 -13.41
N ARG A 239 9.29 -0.07 -13.98
CA ARG A 239 9.86 -0.54 -15.26
C ARG A 239 10.62 -1.87 -15.15
N THR A 240 10.86 -2.35 -13.94
CA THR A 240 11.55 -3.63 -13.69
C THR A 240 10.59 -4.82 -13.63
N PHE A 241 9.27 -4.56 -13.70
CA PHE A 241 8.27 -5.62 -13.72
C PHE A 241 8.18 -6.31 -15.08
N SER A 242 7.97 -7.63 -15.03
CA SER A 242 7.51 -8.44 -16.16
C SER A 242 6.22 -9.18 -15.75
N LEU A 243 5.28 -9.24 -16.69
CA LEU A 243 4.03 -9.98 -16.54
C LEU A 243 4.17 -11.26 -17.36
N GLU A 244 4.19 -12.40 -16.69
CA GLU A 244 4.51 -13.70 -17.27
C GLU A 244 3.45 -14.74 -16.95
N CYS A 245 3.20 -15.68 -17.87
CA CYS A 245 2.35 -16.85 -17.64
C CYS A 245 3.23 -18.04 -17.21
N VAL A 246 3.96 -17.89 -16.10
CA VAL A 246 4.82 -18.93 -15.56
C VAL A 246 4.42 -19.20 -14.12
N GLU A 247 4.32 -20.45 -13.72
CA GLU A 247 4.19 -20.82 -12.32
C GLU A 247 5.55 -20.57 -11.63
N GLY A 248 5.66 -19.41 -10.99
CA GLY A 248 6.85 -19.00 -10.26
C GLY A 248 6.64 -19.09 -8.74
N LEU A 249 7.75 -19.22 -8.01
CA LEU A 249 7.75 -19.16 -6.54
C LEU A 249 7.52 -17.74 -6.01
N GLN A 250 7.64 -16.71 -6.85
CA GLN A 250 7.53 -15.31 -6.49
C GLN A 250 6.43 -14.65 -7.33
N ASP A 251 5.55 -13.94 -6.65
CA ASP A 251 4.46 -13.18 -7.26
C ASP A 251 4.31 -11.84 -6.52
N ASP A 252 4.87 -10.80 -7.10
CA ASP A 252 4.92 -9.44 -6.54
C ASP A 252 3.68 -8.61 -6.96
N TYR A 253 2.50 -9.23 -7.10
CA TYR A 253 1.28 -8.57 -7.57
C TYR A 253 0.90 -7.33 -6.73
N HIS A 254 1.05 -7.42 -5.42
CA HIS A 254 0.70 -6.31 -4.51
C HIS A 254 1.61 -5.11 -4.78
N GLU A 255 2.91 -5.33 -4.86
CA GLU A 255 3.87 -4.28 -5.19
C GLU A 255 3.61 -3.67 -6.58
N TYR A 256 3.23 -4.49 -7.56
CA TYR A 256 2.80 -4.02 -8.88
C TYR A 256 1.56 -3.12 -8.80
N LEU A 257 0.55 -3.51 -8.01
CA LEU A 257 -0.66 -2.72 -7.81
C LEU A 257 -0.34 -1.38 -7.13
N MET A 258 0.45 -1.37 -6.05
CA MET A 258 0.83 -0.16 -5.31
C MET A 258 1.60 0.82 -6.19
N LEU A 259 2.57 0.35 -6.97
CA LEU A 259 3.34 1.19 -7.90
C LEU A 259 2.44 1.77 -9.01
N ASN A 260 1.53 0.99 -9.59
CA ASN A 260 0.59 1.49 -10.59
C ASN A 260 -0.40 2.49 -10.00
N TRP A 261 -0.83 2.30 -8.75
CA TRP A 261 -1.64 3.27 -8.04
C TRP A 261 -0.89 4.60 -7.86
N PHE A 262 0.36 4.53 -7.37
CA PHE A 262 1.22 5.69 -7.27
C PHE A 262 1.38 6.41 -8.61
N MET A 263 1.72 5.69 -9.69
CA MET A 263 1.87 6.26 -11.04
C MET A 263 0.59 6.93 -11.52
N THR A 264 -0.58 6.34 -11.25
CA THR A 264 -1.88 6.92 -11.62
C THR A 264 -2.12 8.23 -10.87
N ARG A 265 -1.87 8.26 -9.56
CA ARG A 265 -2.06 9.46 -8.72
C ARG A 265 -1.02 10.54 -8.97
N ALA A 266 0.17 10.18 -9.44
CA ALA A 266 1.22 11.10 -9.87
C ALA A 266 0.99 11.69 -11.28
N GLY A 267 -0.09 11.29 -11.98
CA GLY A 267 -0.37 11.76 -13.33
C GLY A 267 0.57 11.19 -14.41
N GLN A 268 1.33 10.15 -14.09
CA GLN A 268 2.31 9.52 -14.99
C GLN A 268 1.72 8.31 -15.74
N GLY A 269 0.41 8.11 -15.64
CA GLY A 269 -0.25 6.92 -16.15
C GLY A 269 -0.08 5.74 -15.18
N GLY A 270 -0.83 4.68 -15.37
CA GLY A 270 -0.72 3.45 -14.58
C GLY A 270 -1.45 2.35 -15.31
N PHE A 271 -1.17 1.09 -14.99
CA PHE A 271 -1.76 -0.07 -15.63
C PHE A 271 -1.55 -0.04 -17.16
N GLY A 272 -0.32 0.29 -17.56
CA GLY A 272 0.06 0.46 -18.96
C GLY A 272 0.58 -0.82 -19.62
N ASP A 273 0.85 -1.87 -18.85
CA ASP A 273 1.46 -3.09 -19.35
C ASP A 273 0.47 -3.96 -20.12
N HIS A 274 1.01 -4.73 -21.06
CA HIS A 274 0.27 -5.79 -21.73
C HIS A 274 0.06 -6.94 -20.73
N VAL A 275 -1.18 -7.37 -20.54
CA VAL A 275 -1.53 -8.50 -19.67
C VAL A 275 -1.66 -9.75 -20.54
N PRO A 276 -0.78 -10.76 -20.42
CA PRO A 276 -0.90 -11.99 -21.18
C PRO A 276 -2.14 -12.80 -20.79
N GLU A 277 -2.63 -13.66 -21.70
CA GLU A 277 -3.74 -14.55 -21.40
C GLU A 277 -3.31 -15.71 -20.52
N GLY A 278 -4.12 -16.06 -19.52
CA GLY A 278 -3.90 -17.17 -18.61
C GLY A 278 -3.57 -16.71 -17.18
N ARG A 279 -2.95 -17.61 -16.42
CA ARG A 279 -2.53 -17.32 -15.04
C ARG A 279 -1.28 -16.45 -15.05
N VAL A 280 -1.45 -15.18 -14.80
CA VAL A 280 -0.35 -14.20 -14.78
C VAL A 280 0.30 -14.15 -13.41
N THR A 281 1.63 -14.14 -13.39
CA THR A 281 2.48 -13.76 -12.25
C THR A 281 3.17 -12.44 -12.54
N PHE A 282 3.39 -11.66 -11.49
CA PHE A 282 4.07 -10.38 -11.54
C PHE A 282 5.48 -10.59 -10.97
N ALA A 283 6.49 -10.55 -11.82
CA ALA A 283 7.88 -10.73 -11.42
C ALA A 283 8.63 -9.41 -11.49
N ARG A 284 9.48 -9.17 -10.53
CA ARG A 284 10.33 -7.97 -10.48
C ARG A 284 11.80 -8.33 -10.24
N GLN A 285 12.69 -7.64 -10.95
CA GLN A 285 14.11 -7.66 -10.61
C GLN A 285 14.31 -6.80 -9.36
N ARG A 286 14.77 -7.41 -8.28
CA ARG A 286 15.03 -6.69 -7.04
C ARG A 286 16.46 -6.13 -7.04
N PRO A 287 16.66 -4.91 -6.47
CA PRO A 287 18.01 -4.42 -6.22
C PRO A 287 18.75 -5.33 -5.24
N GLY A 288 20.06 -5.15 -5.15
CA GLY A 288 20.94 -5.92 -4.27
C GLY A 288 20.66 -5.76 -2.77
N SER A 289 21.71 -5.70 -1.95
CA SER A 289 21.56 -5.49 -0.50
C SER A 289 20.97 -4.12 -0.20
N ALA A 290 19.95 -4.08 0.66
CA ALA A 290 19.33 -2.83 1.05
C ALA A 290 20.28 -1.97 1.91
N PRO A 291 20.46 -0.67 1.59
CA PRO A 291 21.29 0.27 2.36
C PRO A 291 20.95 0.31 3.85
N LEU A 292 19.67 0.17 4.20
CA LEU A 292 19.20 0.12 5.58
C LEU A 292 19.85 -1.01 6.38
N ARG A 293 20.08 -2.16 5.75
CA ARG A 293 20.74 -3.28 6.40
C ARG A 293 22.20 -2.96 6.73
N GLU A 294 22.92 -2.39 5.77
CA GLU A 294 24.32 -2.00 5.97
C GLU A 294 24.45 -0.92 7.04
N LEU A 295 23.61 0.12 6.99
CA LEU A 295 23.54 1.16 8.01
C LEU A 295 23.24 0.56 9.40
N SER A 296 22.26 -0.32 9.50
CA SER A 296 21.90 -0.97 10.77
C SER A 296 23.04 -1.78 11.35
N GLN A 297 23.77 -2.54 10.51
CA GLN A 297 24.94 -3.33 10.93
C GLN A 297 26.08 -2.41 11.38
N CYS A 298 26.37 -1.35 10.62
CA CYS A 298 27.39 -0.37 10.96
C CYS A 298 27.13 0.24 12.35
N ILE A 299 25.91 0.78 12.56
CA ILE A 299 25.52 1.37 13.86
C ILE A 299 25.58 0.33 15.01
N TYR A 300 25.19 -0.91 14.75
CA TYR A 300 25.26 -1.98 15.75
C TYR A 300 26.70 -2.30 16.14
N MET A 301 27.60 -2.42 15.15
CA MET A 301 29.02 -2.75 15.39
C MET A 301 29.79 -1.65 16.12
N MET A 302 29.41 -0.39 15.98
CA MET A 302 29.99 0.74 16.72
C MET A 302 29.74 0.68 18.23
N GLY A 303 28.76 -0.08 18.68
CA GLY A 303 28.47 -0.34 20.08
C GLY A 303 28.38 0.95 20.91
N ARG A 304 29.33 1.17 21.84
CA ARG A 304 29.37 2.38 22.69
C ARG A 304 29.88 3.63 21.98
N GLY A 305 30.55 3.50 20.85
CA GLY A 305 31.07 4.61 20.04
C GLY A 305 30.02 5.34 19.21
N ARG A 306 28.81 4.77 19.08
CA ARG A 306 27.73 5.39 18.27
C ARG A 306 27.21 6.68 18.92
N SER A 307 26.94 7.69 18.09
CA SER A 307 26.29 8.94 18.47
C SER A 307 24.85 8.97 17.87
N SER A 308 23.98 9.78 18.48
CA SER A 308 22.68 10.14 17.90
C SER A 308 22.76 11.27 16.87
N ASP A 309 23.92 11.95 16.83
CA ASP A 309 24.18 13.06 15.92
C ASP A 309 24.70 12.56 14.58
N TRP A 310 23.93 12.80 13.51
CA TRP A 310 24.29 12.39 12.16
C TRP A 310 25.56 13.07 11.65
N GLU A 311 25.77 14.33 11.98
CA GLU A 311 26.98 15.07 11.55
C GLU A 311 28.26 14.43 12.09
N VAL A 312 28.20 13.88 13.30
CA VAL A 312 29.30 13.12 13.90
C VAL A 312 29.46 11.75 13.23
N MET A 313 28.34 11.08 12.90
CA MET A 313 28.35 9.70 12.42
C MET A 313 28.55 9.56 10.91
N ARG A 314 28.25 10.60 10.13
CA ARG A 314 28.26 10.57 8.65
C ARG A 314 29.57 10.02 8.09
N GLY A 315 30.71 10.52 8.54
CA GLY A 315 32.02 10.10 8.04
C GLY A 315 32.35 8.64 8.38
N GLU A 316 32.04 8.22 9.60
CA GLU A 316 32.29 6.85 10.05
C GLU A 316 31.39 5.83 9.33
N VAL A 317 30.11 6.18 9.13
CA VAL A 317 29.18 5.35 8.36
C VAL A 317 29.64 5.23 6.90
N ALA A 318 29.98 6.35 6.25
CA ALA A 318 30.42 6.35 4.86
C ALA A 318 31.68 5.49 4.62
N ALA A 319 32.57 5.39 5.62
CA ALA A 319 33.79 4.55 5.53
C ALA A 319 33.50 3.04 5.64
N GLN A 320 32.32 2.63 6.10
CA GLN A 320 32.00 1.24 6.45
C GLN A 320 30.91 0.60 5.54
N VAL A 321 30.12 1.42 4.82
CA VAL A 321 29.06 0.92 3.95
C VAL A 321 29.52 0.88 2.48
N SER A 322 28.85 0.09 1.67
CA SER A 322 29.11 0.01 0.22
C SER A 322 28.87 1.36 -0.48
N HIS A 323 29.45 1.53 -1.67
CA HIS A 323 29.21 2.72 -2.49
C HIS A 323 27.72 2.92 -2.83
N GLU A 324 26.99 1.84 -3.06
CA GLU A 324 25.55 1.88 -3.32
C GLU A 324 24.78 2.38 -2.09
N ALA A 325 25.09 1.85 -0.91
CA ALA A 325 24.50 2.30 0.35
C ALA A 325 24.87 3.74 0.67
N GLN A 326 26.12 4.15 0.40
CA GLN A 326 26.54 5.53 0.59
C GLN A 326 25.76 6.49 -0.33
N ALA A 327 25.58 6.15 -1.61
CA ALA A 327 24.81 6.96 -2.55
C ALA A 327 23.34 7.11 -2.09
N ALA A 328 22.72 6.02 -1.62
CA ALA A 328 21.36 6.04 -1.11
C ALA A 328 21.23 6.87 0.18
N LEU A 329 22.23 6.80 1.09
CA LEU A 329 22.24 7.62 2.30
C LEU A 329 22.37 9.11 1.99
N ILE A 330 23.23 9.49 1.03
CA ILE A 330 23.35 10.88 0.58
C ILE A 330 22.02 11.36 -0.03
N ALA A 331 21.37 10.54 -0.84
CA ALA A 331 20.08 10.87 -1.42
C ALA A 331 18.97 11.00 -0.35
N ALA A 332 18.94 10.10 0.65
CA ALA A 332 18.00 10.17 1.76
C ALA A 332 18.19 11.41 2.61
N GLU A 333 19.46 11.76 2.92
CA GLU A 333 19.80 12.99 3.66
C GLU A 333 19.40 14.24 2.90
N ALA A 334 19.67 14.31 1.61
CA ALA A 334 19.31 15.45 0.76
C ALA A 334 17.80 15.58 0.53
N SER A 335 17.01 14.53 0.78
CA SER A 335 15.56 14.51 0.54
C SER A 335 14.74 15.20 1.62
N THR A 336 15.30 15.47 2.79
CA THR A 336 14.59 16.06 3.92
C THR A 336 15.51 16.78 4.89
N ASP A 337 15.05 17.90 5.43
CA ASP A 337 15.69 18.62 6.55
C ASP A 337 15.54 17.90 7.90
N GLN A 338 14.73 16.84 7.95
CA GLN A 338 14.46 16.05 9.16
C GLN A 338 15.37 14.81 9.29
N PHE A 339 16.35 14.61 8.39
CA PHE A 339 17.19 13.41 8.41
C PHE A 339 17.97 13.27 9.75
N GLY A 340 18.48 14.36 10.31
CA GLY A 340 19.14 14.35 11.62
C GLY A 340 18.22 13.86 12.74
N ALA A 341 16.97 14.35 12.78
CA ALA A 341 15.96 13.94 13.75
C ALA A 341 15.52 12.47 13.55
N PHE A 342 15.42 12.01 12.30
CA PHE A 342 15.23 10.61 11.98
C PHE A 342 16.39 9.76 12.51
N PHE A 343 17.64 10.15 12.22
CA PHE A 343 18.81 9.40 12.61
C PHE A 343 18.97 9.33 14.13
N GLU A 344 18.63 10.39 14.86
CA GLU A 344 18.61 10.38 16.34
C GLU A 344 17.76 9.23 16.88
N GLY A 345 16.54 9.06 16.39
CA GLY A 345 15.67 7.94 16.73
C GLY A 345 16.23 6.59 16.26
N PHE A 346 16.76 6.53 15.04
CA PHE A 346 17.32 5.33 14.44
C PHE A 346 18.55 4.79 15.18
N ALA A 347 19.47 5.66 15.60
CA ALA A 347 20.70 5.30 16.29
C ALA A 347 20.49 4.71 17.69
N ARG A 348 19.32 4.91 18.30
CA ARG A 348 18.91 4.32 19.60
C ARG A 348 19.90 4.58 20.74
N VAL A 349 20.50 5.76 20.78
CA VAL A 349 21.46 6.13 21.83
C VAL A 349 20.75 6.46 23.15
N GLY A 350 19.56 7.06 23.10
CA GLY A 350 18.78 7.51 24.25
C GLY A 350 18.16 6.40 25.12
N LEU A 351 18.17 5.14 24.66
CA LEU A 351 17.64 4.01 25.44
C LEU A 351 18.55 3.60 26.60
N ARG A 352 19.66 4.32 26.82
CA ARG A 352 20.65 4.02 27.86
C ARG A 352 20.29 4.48 29.27
N GLY A 353 19.24 5.27 29.47
CA GLY A 353 18.81 5.80 30.78
C GLY A 353 17.91 4.88 31.61
N GLY A 354 17.48 3.73 31.05
CA GLY A 354 16.75 2.72 31.81
C GLY A 354 17.66 1.75 32.55
N PRO A 355 17.17 0.99 33.56
CA PRO A 355 17.91 -0.07 34.20
C PRO A 355 18.44 -1.04 33.12
N ALA A 356 19.69 -1.49 33.27
CA ALA A 356 20.25 -2.48 32.35
C ALA A 356 19.32 -3.70 32.26
N LEU A 357 19.17 -4.25 31.06
CA LEU A 357 18.22 -5.39 30.80
C LEU A 357 18.46 -6.54 31.83
N GLY A 358 19.70 -6.72 32.31
CA GLY A 358 20.04 -7.69 33.33
C GLY A 358 19.64 -7.32 34.77
N ALA A 359 19.10 -6.12 35.01
CA ALA A 359 18.58 -5.70 36.32
C ALA A 359 17.05 -5.86 36.44
N VAL A 360 16.39 -6.28 35.37
CA VAL A 360 14.91 -6.47 35.26
C VAL A 360 14.54 -7.96 35.17
N LEU A 361 15.50 -8.85 34.98
CA LEU A 361 15.37 -10.32 35.05
C LEU A 361 15.83 -10.83 36.42
#